data_16a67d2c0ce399d67050acd9f40b0377
#
_entry.id   16a67d2c0ce399d67050acd9f40b0377
#
_cell.length_a   1.000
_cell.length_b   1.000
_cell.length_c   1.000
_cell.angle_alpha   90.00
_cell.angle_beta   90.00
_cell.angle_gamma   90.00
#
_symmetry.space_group_name_H-M   'P 1'
#
loop_
_entity.id
_entity.type
_entity.pdbx_description
1 polymer ?
#
loop_
_entity_poly.entity_id
_entity_poly.type
_entity_poly.pdbx_seq_one_letter_code
_entity_poly.pdbx_strand_id
1 'polypeptide(L)'
;MRRLILFVALALCYVVDSQAQTQFNERPKLVVGIVVDQMRWDYLGRYYNQYQEDGLKRLINQGYSCDNCLINYLPTVTAIGHTSAYTGTTPAFHGICGNAFYKNGVKIESCEDHDVKTVGSDKVKASSPVNLLATTIGDQLRLHTDFKSKVIGVSYKDRAAILPAGRSANAAYWIDTKAGQFISSTWYMQELPQWAKAYNAQLKKNKELQKVGKNVGLYPLCGHITADMAIAALKGEQLGKGEETDMLCISFSQTDVIGHEYGTRGEHTDEAYLELDKDIAKLLKAFDEQVGEGNYLVFLTADHGAAHNFKFMEDHRLGGGPFMFDEMYSGEAAKRLQERLHLTKNIIKDCLDYRLVLDKEAIREQGLDEEKVREVIVEELLKTPHVAFAFDFKKAATAPVPEMLKERALKGYHHDRSGDIIFMLEPGWYGFGKGSSPIGTTHGEWNPYDAHIPLLFYGWQVKHGATSREVHITDIAPTVCQKLHIQQPNACVGEPITEVIGQ
;
A
#
# COMPACT_ATOMS: atom_id res chain seq x y z
N MET A 1 30.68 -39.45 -41.96
CA MET A 1 29.34 -38.95 -41.69
C MET A 1 28.86 -39.16 -40.25
N ARG A 2 28.80 -40.38 -39.68
CA ARG A 2 28.33 -40.60 -38.28
C ARG A 2 29.10 -39.80 -37.21
N ARG A 3 30.43 -39.65 -37.30
CA ARG A 3 31.20 -38.85 -36.32
C ARG A 3 30.99 -37.35 -36.44
N LEU A 4 30.69 -36.84 -37.62
CA LEU A 4 30.36 -35.41 -37.84
C LEU A 4 29.00 -35.06 -37.28
N ILE A 5 28.00 -35.96 -37.42
CA ILE A 5 26.64 -35.81 -36.86
C ILE A 5 26.69 -35.80 -35.31
N LEU A 6 27.55 -36.63 -34.71
CA LEU A 6 27.72 -36.65 -33.23
C LEU A 6 28.33 -35.34 -32.70
N PHE A 7 29.30 -34.77 -33.40
CA PHE A 7 29.91 -33.48 -33.03
C PHE A 7 28.93 -32.31 -33.16
N VAL A 8 28.09 -32.29 -34.20
CA VAL A 8 27.08 -31.26 -34.41
C VAL A 8 25.95 -31.38 -33.35
N ALA A 9 25.54 -32.61 -33.01
CA ALA A 9 24.56 -32.86 -31.96
C ALA A 9 25.10 -32.44 -30.55
N LEU A 10 26.35 -32.74 -30.22
CA LEU A 10 26.99 -32.30 -29.00
C LEU A 10 27.17 -30.78 -28.96
N ALA A 11 27.53 -30.11 -30.05
CA ALA A 11 27.65 -28.66 -30.12
C ALA A 11 26.28 -27.96 -29.98
N LEU A 12 25.22 -28.55 -30.56
CA LEU A 12 23.84 -28.05 -30.38
C LEU A 12 23.34 -28.22 -28.95
N CYS A 13 23.64 -29.34 -28.28
CA CYS A 13 23.33 -29.51 -26.85
C CYS A 13 24.09 -28.48 -25.95
N TYR A 14 25.36 -28.22 -26.24
CA TYR A 14 26.13 -27.21 -25.51
C TYR A 14 25.61 -25.78 -25.73
N VAL A 15 25.15 -25.43 -26.91
CA VAL A 15 24.58 -24.12 -27.22
C VAL A 15 23.23 -23.94 -26.54
N VAL A 16 22.40 -24.99 -26.50
CA VAL A 16 21.09 -24.97 -25.83
C VAL A 16 21.26 -24.88 -24.30
N ASP A 17 22.20 -25.62 -23.71
CA ASP A 17 22.50 -25.53 -22.28
C ASP A 17 23.09 -24.16 -21.89
N SER A 18 23.95 -23.57 -22.73
CA SER A 18 24.51 -22.25 -22.46
C SER A 18 23.46 -21.13 -22.56
N GLN A 19 22.49 -21.25 -23.47
CA GLN A 19 21.38 -20.28 -23.57
C GLN A 19 20.40 -20.41 -22.39
N ALA A 20 20.06 -21.64 -21.98
CA ALA A 20 19.22 -21.85 -20.81
C ALA A 20 19.89 -21.33 -19.51
N GLN A 21 21.20 -21.53 -19.37
CA GLN A 21 21.95 -21.07 -18.20
C GLN A 21 22.14 -19.56 -18.20
N THR A 22 22.27 -18.90 -19.37
CA THR A 22 22.34 -17.46 -19.51
C THR A 22 21.00 -16.81 -19.12
N GLN A 23 19.88 -17.37 -19.57
CA GLN A 23 18.55 -16.86 -19.28
C GLN A 23 18.20 -16.92 -17.77
N PHE A 24 18.70 -17.90 -17.04
CA PHE A 24 18.50 -18.03 -15.58
C PHE A 24 19.29 -17.00 -14.77
N ASN A 25 20.38 -16.45 -15.32
CA ASN A 25 21.23 -15.48 -14.66
C ASN A 25 20.96 -14.03 -15.08
N GLU A 26 20.16 -13.83 -16.14
CA GLU A 26 19.79 -12.48 -16.55
C GLU A 26 18.75 -11.89 -15.59
N ARG A 27 19.04 -10.71 -15.07
CA ARG A 27 18.16 -9.92 -14.20
C ARG A 27 18.24 -8.46 -14.60
N PRO A 28 17.17 -7.67 -14.34
CA PRO A 28 17.24 -6.24 -14.53
C PRO A 28 18.28 -5.63 -13.57
N LYS A 29 18.87 -4.52 -13.94
CA LYS A 29 19.77 -3.78 -13.05
C LYS A 29 19.04 -3.13 -11.88
N LEU A 30 17.76 -2.78 -12.10
CA LEU A 30 16.92 -2.10 -11.12
C LEU A 30 15.48 -2.62 -11.17
N VAL A 31 14.88 -2.83 -10.02
CA VAL A 31 13.42 -3.01 -9.85
C VAL A 31 12.86 -1.75 -9.21
N VAL A 32 11.80 -1.21 -9.79
CA VAL A 32 11.10 -0.05 -9.24
C VAL A 32 9.66 -0.41 -8.96
N GLY A 33 9.24 -0.29 -7.72
CA GLY A 33 7.83 -0.37 -7.34
C GLY A 33 7.28 1.03 -7.10
N ILE A 34 6.22 1.40 -7.79
CA ILE A 34 5.54 2.68 -7.64
C ILE A 34 4.13 2.41 -7.12
N VAL A 35 3.82 2.94 -5.94
CA VAL A 35 2.47 2.92 -5.38
C VAL A 35 1.90 4.33 -5.41
N VAL A 36 0.74 4.50 -6.03
CA VAL A 36 -0.02 5.75 -6.04
C VAL A 36 -1.15 5.62 -5.05
N ASP A 37 -1.00 6.25 -3.89
CA ASP A 37 -1.92 6.18 -2.76
C ASP A 37 -3.34 6.66 -3.17
N GLN A 38 -4.35 5.84 -2.92
CA GLN A 38 -5.76 6.10 -3.24
C GLN A 38 -6.08 6.17 -4.75
N MET A 39 -5.26 5.57 -5.62
CA MET A 39 -5.52 5.62 -7.06
C MET A 39 -6.56 4.59 -7.47
N ARG A 40 -7.71 5.06 -7.92
CA ARG A 40 -8.75 4.22 -8.54
C ARG A 40 -8.28 3.74 -9.92
N TRP A 41 -8.68 2.52 -10.29
CA TRP A 41 -8.38 1.99 -11.62
C TRP A 41 -8.91 2.87 -12.76
N ASP A 42 -10.13 3.44 -12.60
CA ASP A 42 -10.77 4.25 -13.64
C ASP A 42 -10.03 5.56 -13.96
N TYR A 43 -9.05 5.99 -13.13
CA TYR A 43 -8.24 7.17 -13.41
C TYR A 43 -7.27 6.97 -14.58
N LEU A 44 -6.85 5.72 -14.85
CA LEU A 44 -6.06 5.43 -16.05
C LEU A 44 -6.80 5.83 -17.33
N GLY A 45 -8.09 5.47 -17.43
CA GLY A 45 -8.92 5.83 -18.59
C GLY A 45 -9.43 7.27 -18.56
N ARG A 46 -9.80 7.78 -17.36
CA ARG A 46 -10.37 9.12 -17.19
C ARG A 46 -9.45 10.21 -17.70
N TYR A 47 -8.18 10.12 -17.40
CA TYR A 47 -7.18 11.14 -17.76
C TYR A 47 -6.31 10.75 -18.95
N TYR A 48 -6.55 9.60 -19.60
CA TYR A 48 -5.71 9.05 -20.67
C TYR A 48 -5.33 10.07 -21.73
N ASN A 49 -6.31 10.82 -22.25
CA ASN A 49 -6.06 11.81 -23.32
C ASN A 49 -5.23 13.03 -22.86
N GLN A 50 -5.09 13.24 -21.57
CA GLN A 50 -4.37 14.37 -20.97
C GLN A 50 -2.97 13.97 -20.47
N TYR A 51 -2.71 12.67 -20.28
CA TYR A 51 -1.39 12.17 -19.90
C TYR A 51 -0.35 12.39 -21.00
N GLN A 52 0.91 12.59 -20.59
CA GLN A 52 2.05 12.73 -21.46
C GLN A 52 2.46 11.38 -22.07
N GLU A 53 3.05 11.42 -23.27
CA GLU A 53 3.47 10.19 -23.97
C GLU A 53 4.61 9.44 -23.24
N ASP A 54 5.46 10.16 -22.49
CA ASP A 54 6.59 9.64 -21.73
C ASP A 54 6.27 9.37 -20.24
N GLY A 55 5.04 9.67 -19.81
CA GLY A 55 4.52 9.43 -18.46
C GLY A 55 3.71 8.13 -18.34
N LEU A 56 2.50 8.24 -17.78
CA LEU A 56 1.59 7.10 -17.60
C LEU A 56 1.22 6.43 -18.93
N LYS A 57 1.09 7.19 -20.03
CA LYS A 57 0.87 6.58 -21.36
C LYS A 57 2.00 5.65 -21.77
N ARG A 58 3.26 5.95 -21.43
CA ARG A 58 4.38 5.04 -21.71
C ARG A 58 4.19 3.70 -21.04
N LEU A 59 3.77 3.70 -19.76
CA LEU A 59 3.51 2.47 -19.02
C LEU A 59 2.31 1.71 -19.60
N ILE A 60 1.22 2.41 -19.96
CA ILE A 60 0.00 1.81 -20.51
C ILE A 60 0.25 1.24 -21.92
N ASN A 61 0.89 2.01 -22.81
CA ASN A 61 0.99 1.69 -24.23
C ASN A 61 2.17 0.77 -24.59
N GLN A 62 3.17 0.67 -23.71
CA GLN A 62 4.36 -0.17 -23.94
C GLN A 62 4.52 -1.27 -22.90
N GLY A 63 3.82 -1.18 -21.78
CA GLY A 63 3.83 -2.15 -20.69
C GLY A 63 2.75 -3.21 -20.80
N TYR A 64 2.52 -3.93 -19.73
CA TYR A 64 1.46 -4.91 -19.56
C TYR A 64 0.45 -4.42 -18.52
N SER A 65 -0.83 -4.33 -18.89
CA SER A 65 -1.92 -3.89 -18.01
C SER A 65 -2.70 -5.10 -17.45
N CYS A 66 -2.89 -5.11 -16.13
CA CYS A 66 -3.81 -6.02 -15.47
C CYS A 66 -5.09 -5.24 -15.13
N ASP A 67 -6.07 -5.28 -16.05
CA ASP A 67 -7.25 -4.42 -16.00
C ASP A 67 -8.26 -4.78 -14.91
N ASN A 68 -8.09 -5.93 -14.26
CA ASN A 68 -8.94 -6.42 -13.19
C ASN A 68 -8.10 -6.82 -11.96
N CYS A 69 -7.31 -5.88 -11.44
CA CYS A 69 -6.55 -6.08 -10.22
C CYS A 69 -7.37 -5.66 -9.00
N LEU A 70 -7.60 -6.60 -8.08
CA LEU A 70 -8.43 -6.40 -6.90
C LEU A 70 -7.64 -6.55 -5.60
N ILE A 71 -8.09 -5.81 -4.58
CA ILE A 71 -7.72 -6.08 -3.19
C ILE A 71 -8.62 -7.18 -2.66
N ASN A 72 -8.02 -8.23 -2.15
CA ASN A 72 -8.71 -9.46 -1.73
C ASN A 72 -8.85 -9.62 -0.20
N TYR A 73 -8.77 -8.51 0.55
CA TYR A 73 -8.90 -8.46 2.01
C TYR A 73 -9.65 -7.19 2.45
N LEU A 74 -9.95 -7.08 3.74
CA LEU A 74 -10.48 -5.90 4.43
C LEU A 74 -9.69 -5.60 5.71
N PRO A 75 -9.57 -4.31 6.08
CA PRO A 75 -9.98 -3.10 5.37
C PRO A 75 -8.97 -2.68 4.28
N THR A 76 -9.42 -1.85 3.35
CA THR A 76 -8.59 -1.30 2.26
C THR A 76 -7.97 0.02 2.70
N VAL A 77 -6.81 -0.05 3.38
CA VAL A 77 -6.12 1.11 3.97
C VAL A 77 -4.62 1.11 3.68
N THR A 78 -4.00 2.30 3.72
CA THR A 78 -2.64 2.58 3.26
C THR A 78 -1.59 1.55 3.71
N ALA A 79 -1.44 1.35 5.03
CA ALA A 79 -0.39 0.47 5.55
C ALA A 79 -0.56 -0.98 5.06
N ILE A 80 -1.80 -1.45 4.96
CA ILE A 80 -2.11 -2.81 4.50
C ILE A 80 -1.76 -2.96 3.01
N GLY A 81 -2.25 -2.04 2.16
CA GLY A 81 -2.04 -2.12 0.71
C GLY A 81 -0.56 -2.10 0.35
N HIS A 82 0.20 -1.14 0.91
CA HIS A 82 1.64 -1.08 0.73
C HIS A 82 2.34 -2.38 1.17
N THR A 83 1.95 -2.93 2.31
CA THR A 83 2.54 -4.18 2.80
C THR A 83 2.19 -5.36 1.90
N SER A 84 0.92 -5.51 1.53
CA SER A 84 0.44 -6.65 0.74
C SER A 84 1.06 -6.72 -0.65
N ALA A 85 1.24 -5.57 -1.32
CA ALA A 85 1.87 -5.49 -2.63
C ALA A 85 3.31 -6.02 -2.63
N TYR A 86 4.07 -5.77 -1.57
CA TYR A 86 5.48 -6.14 -1.49
C TYR A 86 5.76 -7.45 -0.75
N THR A 87 4.82 -7.96 0.03
CA THR A 87 4.95 -9.24 0.72
C THR A 87 4.24 -10.39 0.01
N GLY A 88 3.31 -10.09 -0.92
CA GLY A 88 2.49 -11.10 -1.58
C GLY A 88 1.51 -11.78 -0.64
N THR A 89 1.18 -11.18 0.51
CA THR A 89 0.30 -11.76 1.50
C THR A 89 -0.67 -10.76 2.12
N THR A 90 -1.45 -11.19 3.08
CA THR A 90 -2.56 -10.44 3.67
C THR A 90 -2.31 -10.13 5.14
N PRO A 91 -3.06 -9.22 5.78
CA PRO A 91 -2.93 -8.89 7.20
C PRO A 91 -2.89 -10.08 8.14
N ALA A 92 -3.61 -11.15 7.83
CA ALA A 92 -3.61 -12.38 8.62
C ALA A 92 -2.19 -12.95 8.85
N PHE A 93 -1.27 -12.74 7.90
CA PHE A 93 0.09 -13.26 7.95
C PHE A 93 1.14 -12.17 8.16
N HIS A 94 1.07 -11.05 7.41
CA HIS A 94 2.08 -10.00 7.56
C HIS A 94 1.88 -9.13 8.81
N GLY A 95 0.73 -9.23 9.49
CA GLY A 95 0.46 -8.62 10.79
C GLY A 95 0.25 -7.11 10.80
N ILE A 96 0.28 -6.44 9.65
CA ILE A 96 -0.09 -5.02 9.52
C ILE A 96 -1.58 -4.96 9.24
N CYS A 97 -2.37 -4.64 10.26
CA CYS A 97 -3.82 -4.76 10.21
C CYS A 97 -4.55 -3.43 9.98
N GLY A 98 -3.83 -2.32 9.90
CA GLY A 98 -4.34 -0.98 9.73
C GLY A 98 -3.21 0.03 9.77
N ASN A 99 -3.52 1.32 9.59
CA ASN A 99 -2.56 2.39 9.83
C ASN A 99 -2.16 2.44 11.31
N ALA A 100 -3.11 2.09 12.19
CA ALA A 100 -2.90 1.80 13.61
C ALA A 100 -3.63 0.50 13.99
N PHE A 101 -3.16 -0.17 15.02
CA PHE A 101 -3.79 -1.37 15.57
C PHE A 101 -3.41 -1.58 17.05
N TYR A 102 -4.06 -2.52 17.71
CA TYR A 102 -3.72 -2.86 19.09
C TYR A 102 -2.68 -3.97 19.15
N LYS A 103 -1.65 -3.78 19.98
CA LYS A 103 -0.64 -4.80 20.28
C LYS A 103 -0.50 -4.89 21.80
N ASN A 104 -0.75 -6.06 22.37
CA ASN A 104 -0.74 -6.25 23.82
C ASN A 104 -1.66 -5.24 24.58
N GLY A 105 -2.82 -4.93 24.01
CA GLY A 105 -3.79 -4.00 24.59
C GLY A 105 -3.44 -2.50 24.45
N VAL A 106 -2.33 -2.15 23.80
CA VAL A 106 -1.91 -0.77 23.53
C VAL A 106 -2.10 -0.45 22.04
N LYS A 107 -2.72 0.70 21.76
CA LYS A 107 -2.83 1.21 20.39
C LYS A 107 -1.48 1.77 19.94
N ILE A 108 -1.01 1.31 18.78
CA ILE A 108 0.24 1.73 18.15
C ILE A 108 0.01 2.04 16.67
N GLU A 109 0.80 2.95 16.11
CA GLU A 109 0.90 3.13 14.66
C GLU A 109 1.65 1.95 14.03
N SER A 110 1.36 1.64 12.77
CA SER A 110 1.89 0.45 12.08
C SER A 110 3.43 0.36 12.05
N CYS A 111 4.11 1.50 12.00
CA CYS A 111 5.57 1.58 12.02
C CYS A 111 6.14 2.16 13.34
N GLU A 112 5.31 2.37 14.37
CA GLU A 112 5.78 2.89 15.66
C GLU A 112 6.78 1.93 16.31
N ASP A 113 7.94 2.47 16.69
CA ASP A 113 9.02 1.72 17.32
C ASP A 113 9.72 2.61 18.35
N HIS A 114 9.67 2.20 19.62
CA HIS A 114 10.26 2.95 20.73
C HIS A 114 11.76 2.66 20.94
N ASP A 115 12.30 1.63 20.28
CA ASP A 115 13.70 1.21 20.41
C ASP A 115 14.62 1.92 19.42
N VAL A 116 14.06 2.68 18.47
CA VAL A 116 14.81 3.44 17.47
C VAL A 116 14.67 4.95 17.67
N LYS A 117 15.61 5.70 17.09
CA LYS A 117 15.57 7.18 17.09
C LYS A 117 15.40 7.69 15.66
N THR A 118 14.76 8.85 15.53
CA THR A 118 14.69 9.57 14.27
C THR A 118 16.07 10.10 13.88
N VAL A 119 16.42 9.94 12.60
CA VAL A 119 17.65 10.48 12.02
C VAL A 119 17.29 11.61 11.06
N GLY A 120 17.82 12.80 11.32
CA GLY A 120 17.59 14.02 10.55
C GLY A 120 16.61 15.00 11.19
N SER A 121 15.87 14.61 12.24
CA SER A 121 14.97 15.48 13.00
C SER A 121 14.80 14.97 14.42
N ASP A 122 14.39 15.85 15.33
CA ASP A 122 13.96 15.56 16.71
C ASP A 122 12.48 15.88 16.97
N LYS A 123 11.74 16.25 15.90
CA LYS A 123 10.36 16.77 16.01
C LYS A 123 9.26 15.73 15.88
N VAL A 124 9.61 14.52 15.44
CA VAL A 124 8.68 13.42 15.20
C VAL A 124 9.18 12.14 15.84
N LYS A 125 8.23 11.22 16.12
CA LYS A 125 8.58 9.89 16.62
C LYS A 125 9.33 9.11 15.54
N ALA A 126 10.20 8.21 15.97
CA ALA A 126 10.89 7.31 15.07
C ALA A 126 9.99 6.15 14.65
N SER A 127 10.25 5.65 13.46
CA SER A 127 9.50 4.55 12.83
C SER A 127 10.46 3.50 12.28
N SER A 128 10.01 2.25 12.29
CA SER A 128 10.73 1.10 11.74
C SER A 128 9.77 0.01 11.23
N PRO A 129 10.25 -1.02 10.51
CA PRO A 129 9.42 -2.15 10.10
C PRO A 129 9.26 -3.21 11.21
N VAL A 130 9.47 -2.89 12.49
CA VAL A 130 9.47 -3.86 13.61
C VAL A 130 8.20 -4.68 13.70
N ASN A 131 7.05 -4.10 13.33
CA ASN A 131 5.75 -4.74 13.40
C ASN A 131 5.40 -5.62 12.19
N LEU A 132 6.20 -5.56 11.11
CA LEU A 132 6.06 -6.41 9.93
C LEU A 132 6.52 -7.84 10.24
N LEU A 133 5.62 -8.82 10.05
CA LEU A 133 5.87 -10.23 10.37
C LEU A 133 6.30 -11.07 9.15
N ALA A 134 6.26 -10.50 7.95
CA ALA A 134 6.65 -11.15 6.70
C ALA A 134 7.88 -10.47 6.09
N THR A 135 8.59 -11.20 5.22
CA THR A 135 9.61 -10.60 4.34
C THR A 135 8.95 -9.97 3.13
N THR A 136 9.66 -9.01 2.50
CA THR A 136 9.25 -8.35 1.25
C THR A 136 10.04 -8.86 0.04
N ILE A 137 9.66 -8.42 -1.17
CA ILE A 137 10.48 -8.60 -2.39
C ILE A 137 11.92 -8.14 -2.13
N GLY A 138 12.09 -6.95 -1.52
CA GLY A 138 13.40 -6.38 -1.21
C GLY A 138 14.19 -7.24 -0.23
N ASP A 139 13.55 -7.79 0.81
CA ASP A 139 14.19 -8.71 1.75
C ASP A 139 14.69 -9.98 1.04
N GLN A 140 13.87 -10.56 0.15
CA GLN A 140 14.25 -11.76 -0.61
C GLN A 140 15.36 -11.48 -1.61
N LEU A 141 15.33 -10.32 -2.26
CA LEU A 141 16.39 -9.89 -3.16
C LEU A 141 17.72 -9.77 -2.42
N ARG A 142 17.74 -9.15 -1.24
CA ARG A 142 18.94 -9.03 -0.41
C ARG A 142 19.44 -10.38 0.09
N LEU A 143 18.53 -11.26 0.54
CA LEU A 143 18.91 -12.64 0.94
C LEU A 143 19.52 -13.40 -0.24
N HIS A 144 18.96 -13.30 -1.44
CA HIS A 144 19.46 -13.98 -2.62
C HIS A 144 20.84 -13.52 -3.06
N THR A 145 21.17 -12.24 -2.84
CA THR A 145 22.44 -11.63 -3.27
C THR A 145 23.47 -11.49 -2.16
N ASP A 146 23.33 -12.24 -1.05
CA ASP A 146 24.18 -12.11 0.13
C ASP A 146 24.30 -10.64 0.61
N PHE A 147 23.17 -9.92 0.62
CA PHE A 147 23.05 -8.52 1.02
C PHE A 147 23.84 -7.52 0.16
N LYS A 148 24.23 -7.87 -1.06
CA LYS A 148 24.88 -6.96 -2.01
C LYS A 148 23.89 -6.00 -2.67
N SER A 149 22.67 -6.43 -2.95
CA SER A 149 21.60 -5.58 -3.47
C SER A 149 21.26 -4.47 -2.50
N LYS A 150 20.97 -3.29 -3.05
CA LYS A 150 20.45 -2.14 -2.30
C LYS A 150 18.95 -2.06 -2.45
N VAL A 151 18.26 -1.83 -1.33
CA VAL A 151 16.81 -1.63 -1.27
C VAL A 151 16.52 -0.33 -0.54
N ILE A 152 15.79 0.59 -1.20
CA ILE A 152 15.50 1.91 -0.65
C ILE A 152 14.02 2.23 -0.83
N GLY A 153 13.39 2.74 0.24
CA GLY A 153 12.02 3.25 0.22
C GLY A 153 11.98 4.78 0.30
N VAL A 154 11.09 5.40 -0.47
CA VAL A 154 10.88 6.86 -0.48
C VAL A 154 9.40 7.18 -0.54
N SER A 155 8.90 7.98 0.41
CA SER A 155 7.52 8.46 0.41
C SER A 155 7.35 9.72 1.28
N TYR A 156 6.19 10.33 1.19
CA TYR A 156 5.73 11.33 2.16
C TYR A 156 5.38 10.69 3.51
N LYS A 157 4.59 9.59 3.51
CA LYS A 157 4.18 8.86 4.71
C LYS A 157 5.28 7.86 5.12
N ASP A 158 5.59 7.75 6.41
CA ASP A 158 6.57 6.80 6.95
C ASP A 158 6.24 5.34 6.56
N ARG A 159 5.02 4.89 6.82
CA ARG A 159 4.55 3.52 6.51
C ARG A 159 4.63 3.18 5.02
N ALA A 160 4.46 4.16 4.15
CA ALA A 160 4.52 3.98 2.71
C ALA A 160 5.96 3.93 2.16
N ALA A 161 6.95 4.40 2.92
CA ALA A 161 8.37 4.21 2.63
C ALA A 161 8.93 2.92 3.26
N ILE A 162 8.56 2.66 4.52
CA ILE A 162 9.16 1.63 5.38
C ILE A 162 8.65 0.23 5.01
N LEU A 163 7.32 0.04 4.91
CA LEU A 163 6.73 -1.28 4.73
C LEU A 163 7.06 -1.92 3.37
N PRO A 164 7.05 -1.16 2.23
CA PRO A 164 7.54 -1.65 0.96
C PRO A 164 9.02 -2.05 0.95
N ALA A 165 9.87 -1.25 1.58
CA ALA A 165 11.30 -1.50 1.64
C ALA A 165 11.64 -2.78 2.43
N GLY A 166 10.86 -3.07 3.49
CA GLY A 166 11.04 -4.28 4.29
C GLY A 166 12.02 -4.13 5.43
N ARG A 167 12.30 -5.25 6.09
CA ARG A 167 13.08 -5.28 7.33
C ARG A 167 14.58 -5.14 7.12
N SER A 168 15.08 -5.64 6.00
CA SER A 168 16.50 -5.66 5.68
C SER A 168 16.96 -4.52 4.75
N ALA A 169 16.06 -3.58 4.41
CA ALA A 169 16.38 -2.48 3.51
C ALA A 169 17.60 -1.65 3.96
N ASN A 170 18.31 -1.07 3.00
CA ASN A 170 19.42 -0.16 3.28
C ASN A 170 18.94 1.17 3.85
N ALA A 171 17.78 1.64 3.38
CA ALA A 171 17.18 2.88 3.83
C ALA A 171 15.67 2.94 3.55
N ALA A 172 14.97 3.72 4.38
CA ALA A 172 13.67 4.28 4.06
C ALA A 172 13.69 5.78 4.43
N TYR A 173 13.17 6.62 3.53
CA TYR A 173 13.10 8.06 3.71
C TYR A 173 11.67 8.54 3.64
N TRP A 174 11.24 9.33 4.62
CA TRP A 174 9.92 9.94 4.68
C TRP A 174 10.00 11.39 5.16
N ILE A 175 8.91 12.15 5.02
CA ILE A 175 8.93 13.59 5.30
C ILE A 175 8.55 13.87 6.75
N ASP A 176 9.41 14.61 7.46
CA ASP A 176 9.00 15.39 8.63
C ASP A 176 8.39 16.71 8.16
N THR A 177 7.06 16.79 8.16
CA THR A 177 6.32 17.98 7.72
C THR A 177 6.54 19.20 8.61
N LYS A 178 6.93 19.00 9.89
CA LYS A 178 7.25 20.08 10.81
C LYS A 178 8.62 20.69 10.53
N ALA A 179 9.57 19.87 10.10
CA ALA A 179 10.91 20.29 9.72
C ALA A 179 11.04 20.62 8.23
N GLY A 180 10.09 20.18 7.39
CA GLY A 180 10.11 20.38 5.94
C GLY A 180 11.28 19.68 5.27
N GLN A 181 11.59 18.45 5.67
CA GLN A 181 12.74 17.69 5.15
C GLN A 181 12.52 16.19 5.23
N PHE A 182 13.25 15.43 4.42
CA PHE A 182 13.29 13.97 4.52
C PHE A 182 14.14 13.53 5.70
N ILE A 183 13.66 12.48 6.37
CA ILE A 183 14.26 11.86 7.55
C ILE A 183 14.33 10.35 7.37
N SER A 184 14.98 9.68 8.31
CA SER A 184 15.05 8.23 8.44
C SER A 184 15.02 7.83 9.93
N SER A 185 15.44 6.63 10.27
CA SER A 185 15.61 6.19 11.65
C SER A 185 16.89 5.39 11.87
N THR A 186 17.23 5.19 13.15
CA THR A 186 18.41 4.39 13.52
C THR A 186 18.25 2.89 13.22
N TRP A 187 17.08 2.44 12.76
CA TRP A 187 16.92 1.12 12.16
C TRP A 187 17.84 0.93 10.93
N TYR A 188 17.93 1.99 10.13
CA TYR A 188 18.66 1.95 8.85
C TYR A 188 20.07 2.57 8.94
N MET A 189 20.20 3.70 9.65
CA MET A 189 21.45 4.47 9.64
C MET A 189 21.60 5.35 10.90
N GLN A 190 22.83 5.72 11.23
CA GLN A 190 23.09 6.62 12.35
C GLN A 190 23.05 8.11 11.95
N GLU A 191 23.27 8.43 10.68
CA GLU A 191 23.15 9.78 10.12
C GLU A 191 22.74 9.72 8.64
N LEU A 192 22.07 10.78 8.17
CA LEU A 192 21.71 10.88 6.75
C LEU A 192 22.98 10.96 5.89
N PRO A 193 23.02 10.26 4.72
CA PRO A 193 24.14 10.36 3.80
C PRO A 193 24.24 11.78 3.20
N GLN A 194 25.44 12.13 2.71
CA GLN A 194 25.73 13.49 2.23
C GLN A 194 24.77 13.93 1.10
N TRP A 195 24.40 13.04 0.20
CA TRP A 195 23.45 13.34 -0.86
C TRP A 195 22.05 13.71 -0.31
N ALA A 196 21.58 13.00 0.73
CA ALA A 196 20.28 13.30 1.37
C ALA A 196 20.34 14.62 2.16
N LYS A 197 21.46 14.90 2.86
CA LYS A 197 21.71 16.19 3.51
C LYS A 197 21.70 17.33 2.49
N ALA A 198 22.34 17.14 1.33
CA ALA A 198 22.39 18.11 0.25
C ALA A 198 20.99 18.36 -0.34
N TYR A 199 20.22 17.31 -0.58
CA TYR A 199 18.82 17.42 -1.04
C TYR A 199 17.97 18.18 -0.01
N ASN A 200 18.02 17.84 1.26
CA ASN A 200 17.31 18.56 2.32
C ASN A 200 17.71 20.04 2.41
N ALA A 201 18.98 20.37 2.14
CA ALA A 201 19.44 21.77 2.11
C ALA A 201 18.86 22.55 0.93
N GLN A 202 18.61 21.89 -0.22
CA GLN A 202 17.87 22.47 -1.36
C GLN A 202 16.39 22.62 -1.05
N LEU A 203 15.79 21.60 -0.45
CA LEU A 203 14.37 21.58 -0.08
C LEU A 203 14.02 22.71 0.90
N LYS A 204 14.89 23.01 1.88
CA LYS A 204 14.73 24.15 2.79
C LYS A 204 14.71 25.51 2.09
N LYS A 205 15.26 25.64 0.89
CA LYS A 205 15.26 26.86 0.10
C LYS A 205 14.05 26.96 -0.85
N ASN A 206 13.25 25.91 -0.96
CA ASN A 206 12.07 25.87 -1.80
C ASN A 206 11.01 26.83 -1.22
N LYS A 207 10.73 27.94 -1.94
CA LYS A 207 9.79 28.97 -1.50
C LYS A 207 8.35 28.48 -1.45
N GLU A 208 7.97 27.59 -2.33
CA GLU A 208 6.63 27.03 -2.38
C GLU A 208 6.41 26.11 -1.18
N LEU A 209 7.37 25.22 -0.86
CA LEU A 209 7.32 24.40 0.34
C LEU A 209 7.26 25.25 1.61
N GLN A 210 8.03 26.35 1.69
CA GLN A 210 7.97 27.28 2.83
C GLN A 210 6.59 27.93 2.98
N LYS A 211 5.90 28.22 1.84
CA LYS A 211 4.56 28.81 1.83
C LYS A 211 3.50 27.82 2.32
N VAL A 212 3.51 26.57 1.83
CA VAL A 212 2.51 25.56 2.18
C VAL A 212 2.81 24.85 3.50
N GLY A 213 4.07 24.78 3.90
CA GLY A 213 4.54 24.22 5.17
C GLY A 213 4.07 22.81 5.41
N LYS A 214 3.51 22.55 6.60
CA LYS A 214 3.00 21.21 6.99
C LYS A 214 1.87 20.68 6.12
N ASN A 215 1.20 21.52 5.36
CA ASN A 215 0.07 21.17 4.50
C ASN A 215 0.53 20.69 3.10
N VAL A 216 1.82 20.45 2.90
CA VAL A 216 2.41 20.08 1.60
C VAL A 216 1.70 18.88 0.95
N GLY A 217 1.17 17.95 1.74
CA GLY A 217 0.40 16.81 1.26
C GLY A 217 -0.87 17.17 0.46
N LEU A 218 -1.42 18.39 0.67
CA LEU A 218 -2.59 18.88 -0.06
C LEU A 218 -2.24 19.47 -1.45
N TYR A 219 -1.00 19.37 -1.89
CA TYR A 219 -0.52 19.99 -3.12
C TYR A 219 0.28 19.00 -3.96
N PRO A 220 0.25 19.09 -5.29
CA PRO A 220 1.12 18.32 -6.20
C PRO A 220 2.61 18.43 -5.86
N LEU A 221 3.03 19.54 -5.27
CA LEU A 221 4.40 19.76 -4.78
C LEU A 221 4.92 18.59 -3.93
N CYS A 222 4.06 17.94 -3.15
CA CYS A 222 4.43 16.75 -2.37
C CYS A 222 4.89 15.60 -3.26
N GLY A 223 4.23 15.39 -4.42
CA GLY A 223 4.66 14.44 -5.44
C GLY A 223 6.00 14.81 -6.03
N HIS A 224 6.18 16.07 -6.43
CA HIS A 224 7.43 16.57 -7.03
C HIS A 224 8.64 16.36 -6.11
N ILE A 225 8.52 16.72 -4.81
CA ILE A 225 9.62 16.51 -3.86
C ILE A 225 9.87 15.04 -3.55
N THR A 226 8.84 14.19 -3.63
CA THR A 226 8.99 12.72 -3.48
C THR A 226 9.73 12.13 -4.67
N ALA A 227 9.36 12.49 -5.90
CA ALA A 227 10.05 12.08 -7.13
C ALA A 227 11.50 12.56 -7.14
N ASP A 228 11.76 13.81 -6.73
CA ASP A 228 13.10 14.37 -6.66
C ASP A 228 13.97 13.67 -5.61
N MET A 229 13.40 13.31 -4.45
CA MET A 229 14.10 12.52 -3.44
C MET A 229 14.43 11.11 -3.95
N ALA A 230 13.49 10.48 -4.66
CA ALA A 230 13.72 9.16 -5.27
C ALA A 230 14.86 9.21 -6.31
N ILE A 231 14.91 10.26 -7.15
CA ILE A 231 16.00 10.49 -8.10
C ILE A 231 17.32 10.79 -7.37
N ALA A 232 17.27 11.55 -6.29
CA ALA A 232 18.47 11.82 -5.46
C ALA A 232 19.00 10.51 -4.83
N ALA A 233 18.12 9.63 -4.36
CA ALA A 233 18.49 8.32 -3.85
C ALA A 233 19.06 7.41 -4.96
N LEU A 234 18.39 7.34 -6.12
CA LEU A 234 18.85 6.61 -7.30
C LEU A 234 20.31 6.96 -7.67
N LYS A 235 20.59 8.25 -7.74
CA LYS A 235 21.94 8.77 -8.11
C LYS A 235 22.94 8.68 -6.95
N GLY A 236 22.51 9.07 -5.75
CA GLY A 236 23.38 9.12 -4.56
C GLY A 236 23.85 7.74 -4.11
N GLU A 237 23.01 6.73 -4.24
CA GLU A 237 23.32 5.34 -3.91
C GLU A 237 23.83 4.54 -5.12
N GLN A 238 23.88 5.15 -6.32
CA GLN A 238 24.31 4.48 -7.54
C GLN A 238 23.48 3.23 -7.86
N LEU A 239 22.14 3.30 -7.63
CA LEU A 239 21.26 2.15 -7.85
C LEU A 239 21.31 1.68 -9.31
N GLY A 240 21.38 0.36 -9.49
CA GLY A 240 21.48 -0.29 -10.80
C GLY A 240 22.84 -0.17 -11.49
N LYS A 241 23.88 0.35 -10.81
CA LYS A 241 25.26 0.44 -11.34
C LYS A 241 26.13 -0.74 -10.90
N GLY A 242 25.69 -1.52 -9.92
CA GLY A 242 26.38 -2.70 -9.44
C GLY A 242 26.22 -3.92 -10.35
N GLU A 243 26.75 -5.05 -9.86
CA GLU A 243 26.58 -6.35 -10.52
C GLU A 243 25.18 -6.91 -10.26
N GLU A 244 24.69 -6.75 -9.03
CA GLU A 244 23.39 -7.26 -8.58
C GLU A 244 22.25 -6.29 -8.89
N THR A 245 21.05 -6.80 -8.94
CA THR A 245 19.80 -6.02 -9.05
C THR A 245 19.58 -5.21 -7.79
N ASP A 246 19.31 -3.92 -7.92
CA ASP A 246 18.86 -3.07 -6.81
C ASP A 246 17.35 -2.85 -6.85
N MET A 247 16.75 -2.34 -5.76
CA MET A 247 15.31 -2.04 -5.70
C MET A 247 15.04 -0.66 -5.12
N LEU A 248 14.13 0.08 -5.77
CA LEU A 248 13.64 1.38 -5.34
C LEU A 248 12.11 1.33 -5.19
N CYS A 249 11.63 1.56 -3.97
CA CYS A 249 10.21 1.59 -3.63
C CYS A 249 9.78 3.04 -3.48
N ILE A 250 8.85 3.51 -4.32
CA ILE A 250 8.37 4.90 -4.33
C ILE A 250 6.88 4.89 -4.06
N SER A 251 6.40 5.76 -3.16
CA SER A 251 4.99 5.94 -2.95
C SER A 251 4.60 7.42 -3.01
N PHE A 252 3.63 7.73 -3.86
CA PHE A 252 3.03 9.05 -4.01
C PHE A 252 1.81 9.15 -3.09
N SER A 253 1.98 9.79 -1.94
CA SER A 253 0.94 9.86 -0.89
C SER A 253 0.03 11.09 -1.00
N GLN A 254 0.37 12.10 -1.82
CA GLN A 254 -0.41 13.33 -1.95
C GLN A 254 -1.78 13.09 -2.59
N THR A 255 -1.90 12.11 -3.45
CA THR A 255 -3.15 11.74 -4.12
C THR A 255 -4.24 11.33 -3.13
N ASP A 256 -3.86 10.61 -2.06
CA ASP A 256 -4.74 10.26 -0.95
C ASP A 256 -5.12 11.48 -0.10
N VAL A 257 -4.14 12.31 0.27
CA VAL A 257 -4.38 13.52 1.09
C VAL A 257 -5.32 14.49 0.36
N ILE A 258 -5.10 14.68 -0.96
CA ILE A 258 -5.96 15.50 -1.82
C ILE A 258 -7.35 14.87 -1.95
N GLY A 259 -7.45 13.55 -2.12
CA GLY A 259 -8.72 12.83 -2.19
C GLY A 259 -9.53 12.97 -0.89
N HIS A 260 -8.89 12.82 0.26
CA HIS A 260 -9.55 13.03 1.56
C HIS A 260 -10.10 14.45 1.74
N GLU A 261 -9.44 15.45 1.18
CA GLU A 261 -9.86 16.85 1.30
C GLU A 261 -10.88 17.25 0.22
N TYR A 262 -10.66 16.85 -1.04
CA TYR A 262 -11.41 17.37 -2.19
C TYR A 262 -12.25 16.33 -2.93
N GLY A 263 -12.17 15.05 -2.54
CA GLY A 263 -12.93 13.97 -3.17
C GLY A 263 -12.25 13.38 -4.42
N THR A 264 -13.02 12.58 -5.16
CA THR A 264 -12.51 11.82 -6.33
C THR A 264 -12.73 12.56 -7.66
N ARG A 265 -13.22 13.79 -7.62
CA ARG A 265 -13.54 14.59 -8.81
C ARG A 265 -13.33 16.08 -8.51
N GLY A 266 -13.01 16.83 -9.58
CA GLY A 266 -12.83 18.27 -9.53
C GLY A 266 -11.40 18.69 -9.74
N GLU A 267 -11.18 20.01 -9.83
CA GLU A 267 -9.93 20.62 -10.25
C GLU A 267 -8.70 20.13 -9.47
N HIS A 268 -8.79 20.03 -8.14
CA HIS A 268 -7.67 19.57 -7.31
C HIS A 268 -7.28 18.11 -7.57
N THR A 269 -8.26 17.24 -7.78
CA THR A 269 -8.00 15.83 -8.10
C THR A 269 -7.46 15.70 -9.52
N ASP A 270 -8.02 16.44 -10.47
CA ASP A 270 -7.55 16.43 -11.86
C ASP A 270 -6.09 16.93 -11.92
N GLU A 271 -5.76 18.05 -11.27
CA GLU A 271 -4.41 18.58 -11.15
C GLU A 271 -3.45 17.56 -10.52
N ALA A 272 -3.87 16.92 -9.43
CA ALA A 272 -3.03 15.94 -8.72
C ALA A 272 -2.57 14.79 -9.64
N TYR A 273 -3.45 14.26 -10.48
CA TYR A 273 -3.12 13.16 -11.40
C TYR A 273 -2.36 13.61 -12.64
N LEU A 274 -2.60 14.83 -13.15
CA LEU A 274 -1.85 15.38 -14.28
C LEU A 274 -0.41 15.78 -13.85
N GLU A 275 -0.22 16.28 -12.65
CA GLU A 275 1.11 16.55 -12.12
C GLU A 275 1.85 15.27 -11.73
N LEU A 276 1.14 14.24 -11.19
CA LEU A 276 1.70 12.92 -10.98
C LEU A 276 2.24 12.30 -12.28
N ASP A 277 1.54 12.46 -13.40
CA ASP A 277 1.98 11.99 -14.71
C ASP A 277 3.34 12.59 -15.12
N LYS A 278 3.54 13.88 -14.83
CA LYS A 278 4.85 14.55 -15.06
C LYS A 278 5.94 13.99 -14.15
N ASP A 279 5.61 13.68 -12.90
CA ASP A 279 6.55 13.05 -11.96
C ASP A 279 6.93 11.63 -12.44
N ILE A 280 5.98 10.86 -12.95
CA ILE A 280 6.24 9.53 -13.55
C ILE A 280 7.16 9.66 -14.76
N ALA A 281 6.88 10.60 -15.69
CA ALA A 281 7.73 10.87 -16.86
C ALA A 281 9.17 11.21 -16.42
N LYS A 282 9.32 12.07 -15.40
CA LYS A 282 10.61 12.48 -14.85
C LYS A 282 11.37 11.29 -14.24
N LEU A 283 10.68 10.41 -13.53
CA LEU A 283 11.27 9.19 -12.95
C LEU A 283 11.73 8.23 -14.05
N LEU A 284 10.88 7.92 -15.03
CA LEU A 284 11.22 7.04 -16.15
C LEU A 284 12.45 7.55 -16.90
N LYS A 285 12.51 8.86 -17.20
CA LYS A 285 13.69 9.49 -17.79
C LYS A 285 14.94 9.31 -16.93
N ALA A 286 14.84 9.47 -15.61
CA ALA A 286 15.98 9.29 -14.72
C ALA A 286 16.46 7.82 -14.70
N PHE A 287 15.54 6.85 -14.80
CA PHE A 287 15.88 5.42 -14.90
C PHE A 287 16.57 5.12 -16.25
N ASP A 288 16.05 5.66 -17.36
CA ASP A 288 16.69 5.53 -18.68
C ASP A 288 18.14 6.08 -18.67
N GLU A 289 18.34 7.25 -18.08
CA GLU A 289 19.67 7.88 -17.95
C GLU A 289 20.60 7.09 -17.02
N GLN A 290 20.09 6.53 -15.91
CA GLN A 290 20.88 5.86 -14.90
C GLN A 290 21.27 4.44 -15.30
N VAL A 291 20.33 3.61 -15.73
CA VAL A 291 20.54 2.18 -15.99
C VAL A 291 20.34 1.77 -17.45
N GLY A 292 19.72 2.62 -18.25
CA GLY A 292 19.40 2.36 -19.65
C GLY A 292 17.99 1.77 -19.83
N GLU A 293 17.34 2.17 -20.90
CA GLU A 293 16.04 1.65 -21.30
C GLU A 293 16.09 0.11 -21.45
N GLY A 294 15.06 -0.59 -20.97
CA GLY A 294 15.00 -2.06 -20.99
C GLY A 294 15.83 -2.77 -19.93
N ASN A 295 16.65 -2.08 -19.14
CA ASN A 295 17.47 -2.64 -18.08
C ASN A 295 16.83 -2.53 -16.68
N TYR A 296 15.62 -2.02 -16.57
CA TYR A 296 14.88 -1.93 -15.32
C TYR A 296 13.46 -2.49 -15.48
N LEU A 297 12.93 -3.02 -14.39
CA LEU A 297 11.56 -3.50 -14.28
C LEU A 297 10.76 -2.54 -13.40
N VAL A 298 9.64 -2.01 -13.90
CA VAL A 298 8.69 -1.20 -13.14
C VAL A 298 7.42 -1.98 -12.92
N PHE A 299 6.86 -1.92 -11.71
CA PHE A 299 5.43 -2.10 -11.51
C PHE A 299 4.83 -0.84 -10.90
N LEU A 300 3.64 -0.46 -11.36
CA LEU A 300 2.84 0.62 -10.80
C LEU A 300 1.49 0.08 -10.35
N THR A 301 1.11 0.39 -9.11
CA THR A 301 -0.17 0.00 -8.53
C THR A 301 -0.68 1.07 -7.57
N ALA A 302 -1.81 0.79 -6.91
CA ALA A 302 -2.30 1.55 -5.78
C ALA A 302 -2.46 0.62 -4.55
N ASP A 303 -2.49 1.21 -3.38
CA ASP A 303 -2.73 0.53 -2.12
C ASP A 303 -4.23 0.37 -1.80
N HIS A 304 -5.08 1.23 -2.37
CA HIS A 304 -6.55 1.20 -2.39
C HIS A 304 -7.09 2.26 -3.35
N GLY A 305 -8.38 2.19 -3.64
CA GLY A 305 -9.13 3.26 -4.29
C GLY A 305 -9.86 4.14 -3.26
N ALA A 306 -11.00 4.73 -3.65
CA ALA A 306 -11.85 5.54 -2.77
C ALA A 306 -13.28 5.66 -3.30
N ALA A 307 -14.24 5.85 -2.40
CA ALA A 307 -15.63 6.16 -2.73
C ALA A 307 -15.76 7.51 -3.43
N HIS A 308 -16.79 7.68 -4.26
CA HIS A 308 -17.18 9.04 -4.63
C HIS A 308 -17.75 9.77 -3.42
N ASN A 309 -17.53 11.09 -3.34
CA ASN A 309 -18.14 11.91 -2.30
C ASN A 309 -19.67 11.72 -2.27
N PHE A 310 -20.22 11.58 -1.08
CA PHE A 310 -21.66 11.30 -0.91
C PHE A 310 -22.57 12.41 -1.48
N LYS A 311 -22.14 13.66 -1.43
CA LYS A 311 -22.88 14.77 -2.03
C LYS A 311 -22.88 14.70 -3.56
N PHE A 312 -21.73 14.34 -4.16
CA PHE A 312 -21.67 14.05 -5.60
C PHE A 312 -22.62 12.91 -5.98
N MET A 313 -22.70 11.85 -5.18
CA MET A 313 -23.62 10.73 -5.40
C MET A 313 -25.08 11.19 -5.30
N GLU A 314 -25.43 11.97 -4.28
CA GLU A 314 -26.78 12.54 -4.09
C GLU A 314 -27.20 13.44 -5.28
N ASP A 315 -26.34 14.36 -5.72
CA ASP A 315 -26.57 15.26 -6.85
C ASP A 315 -26.88 14.48 -8.16
N HIS A 316 -26.37 13.24 -8.26
CA HIS A 316 -26.59 12.33 -9.39
C HIS A 316 -27.65 11.26 -9.13
N ARG A 317 -28.41 11.37 -8.04
CA ARG A 317 -29.48 10.42 -7.63
C ARG A 317 -28.95 8.99 -7.37
N LEU A 318 -27.70 8.87 -6.95
CA LEU A 318 -27.08 7.65 -6.52
C LEU A 318 -27.10 7.60 -4.99
N GLY A 319 -27.30 6.43 -4.41
CA GLY A 319 -27.33 6.25 -2.96
C GLY A 319 -25.94 6.44 -2.33
N GLY A 320 -25.91 6.72 -1.04
CA GLY A 320 -24.70 6.85 -0.25
C GLY A 320 -24.79 7.94 0.81
N GLY A 321 -23.84 7.97 1.72
CA GLY A 321 -23.81 8.94 2.78
C GLY A 321 -22.67 8.78 3.76
N PRO A 322 -22.53 9.74 4.70
CA PRO A 322 -21.56 9.65 5.77
C PRO A 322 -22.06 8.71 6.88
N PHE A 323 -21.21 7.80 7.35
CA PHE A 323 -21.42 6.98 8.54
C PHE A 323 -20.58 7.52 9.69
N MET A 324 -21.22 7.88 10.79
CA MET A 324 -20.52 8.46 11.95
C MET A 324 -20.01 7.35 12.86
N PHE A 325 -18.69 7.19 12.96
CA PHE A 325 -18.07 6.17 13.83
C PHE A 325 -18.39 6.36 15.31
N ASP A 326 -18.68 7.59 15.75
CA ASP A 326 -19.08 7.88 17.13
C ASP A 326 -20.46 7.31 17.51
N GLU A 327 -21.25 6.84 16.54
CA GLU A 327 -22.50 6.12 16.77
C GLU A 327 -22.34 4.95 17.76
N MET A 328 -21.21 4.24 17.68
CA MET A 328 -20.89 3.10 18.53
C MET A 328 -20.39 3.48 19.92
N TYR A 329 -20.01 4.76 20.16
CA TYR A 329 -19.49 5.23 21.44
C TYR A 329 -20.50 6.09 22.22
N SER A 330 -21.25 6.93 21.52
CA SER A 330 -22.10 7.95 22.12
C SER A 330 -23.44 8.15 21.40
N GLY A 331 -23.63 7.49 20.25
CA GLY A 331 -24.86 7.56 19.46
C GLY A 331 -25.98 6.66 20.00
N GLU A 332 -27.02 6.46 19.20
CA GLU A 332 -28.18 5.63 19.57
C GLU A 332 -27.82 4.15 19.74
N ALA A 333 -26.88 3.63 18.96
CA ALA A 333 -26.41 2.26 19.13
C ALA A 333 -25.72 2.06 20.50
N ALA A 334 -24.90 3.02 20.92
CA ALA A 334 -24.27 2.99 22.24
C ALA A 334 -25.30 3.03 23.38
N LYS A 335 -26.35 3.85 23.26
CA LYS A 335 -27.44 3.90 24.26
C LYS A 335 -28.17 2.56 24.36
N ARG A 336 -28.53 1.97 23.21
CA ARG A 336 -29.20 0.65 23.18
C ARG A 336 -28.33 -0.43 23.79
N LEU A 337 -27.01 -0.42 23.56
CA LEU A 337 -26.06 -1.33 24.22
C LEU A 337 -26.05 -1.13 25.73
N GLN A 338 -25.99 0.11 26.19
CA GLN A 338 -26.00 0.45 27.61
C GLN A 338 -27.26 -0.07 28.31
N GLU A 339 -28.44 0.12 27.71
CA GLU A 339 -29.73 -0.34 28.24
C GLU A 339 -29.82 -1.87 28.26
N ARG A 340 -29.48 -2.53 27.15
CA ARG A 340 -29.63 -4.00 27.01
C ARG A 340 -28.69 -4.80 27.91
N LEU A 341 -27.47 -4.31 28.10
CA LEU A 341 -26.44 -4.96 28.91
C LEU A 341 -26.31 -4.36 30.30
N HIS A 342 -27.15 -3.36 30.66
CA HIS A 342 -27.09 -2.65 31.95
C HIS A 342 -25.69 -2.10 32.25
N LEU A 343 -25.02 -1.51 31.25
CA LEU A 343 -23.65 -1.06 31.36
C LEU A 343 -23.52 0.13 32.29
N THR A 344 -22.55 0.06 33.20
CA THR A 344 -22.14 1.16 34.08
C THR A 344 -20.98 1.97 33.49
N LYS A 345 -20.22 1.41 32.55
CA LYS A 345 -19.17 2.04 31.77
C LYS A 345 -19.11 1.45 30.36
N ASN A 346 -18.51 2.18 29.42
CA ASN A 346 -18.35 1.73 28.05
C ASN A 346 -17.48 0.48 27.96
N ILE A 347 -17.84 -0.43 27.08
CA ILE A 347 -17.15 -1.70 26.78
C ILE A 347 -16.53 -1.73 25.38
N ILE A 348 -16.72 -0.68 24.58
CA ILE A 348 -16.05 -0.52 23.28
C ILE A 348 -14.88 0.42 23.49
N LYS A 349 -13.67 -0.11 23.33
CA LYS A 349 -12.42 0.63 23.52
C LYS A 349 -12.09 1.53 22.34
N ASP A 350 -12.32 1.04 21.12
CA ASP A 350 -12.01 1.76 19.88
C ASP A 350 -12.81 1.19 18.68
N CYS A 351 -12.89 1.99 17.62
CA CYS A 351 -13.34 1.56 16.30
C CYS A 351 -12.26 1.94 15.28
N LEU A 352 -11.56 0.95 14.76
CA LEU A 352 -10.48 1.13 13.80
C LEU A 352 -10.85 0.48 12.47
N ASP A 353 -10.97 1.28 11.43
CA ASP A 353 -11.21 0.79 10.07
C ASP A 353 -12.37 -0.23 10.04
N TYR A 354 -13.56 0.16 10.53
CA TYR A 354 -14.78 -0.66 10.61
C TYR A 354 -14.69 -1.91 11.52
N ARG A 355 -13.75 -1.93 12.46
CA ARG A 355 -13.57 -3.02 13.41
C ARG A 355 -13.62 -2.48 14.84
N LEU A 356 -14.47 -3.09 15.67
CA LEU A 356 -14.59 -2.75 17.08
C LEU A 356 -13.54 -3.52 17.89
N VAL A 357 -12.88 -2.79 18.77
CA VAL A 357 -11.98 -3.31 19.78
C VAL A 357 -12.71 -3.25 21.11
N LEU A 358 -12.89 -4.40 21.78
CA LEU A 358 -13.60 -4.48 23.05
C LEU A 358 -12.67 -4.23 24.24
N ASP A 359 -13.20 -3.56 25.25
CA ASP A 359 -12.54 -3.44 26.56
C ASP A 359 -12.86 -4.69 27.41
N LYS A 360 -12.03 -5.71 27.27
CA LYS A 360 -12.20 -7.00 27.97
C LYS A 360 -12.09 -6.86 29.47
N GLU A 361 -11.37 -5.86 29.97
CA GLU A 361 -11.28 -5.57 31.40
C GLU A 361 -12.59 -4.95 31.89
N ALA A 362 -13.11 -3.97 31.17
CA ALA A 362 -14.40 -3.36 31.48
C ALA A 362 -15.56 -4.37 31.45
N ILE A 363 -15.54 -5.34 30.52
CA ILE A 363 -16.52 -6.42 30.45
C ILE A 363 -16.44 -7.29 31.71
N ARG A 364 -15.25 -7.72 32.12
CA ARG A 364 -15.03 -8.55 33.32
C ARG A 364 -15.41 -7.84 34.62
N GLU A 365 -15.03 -6.56 34.76
CA GLU A 365 -15.33 -5.77 35.95
C GLU A 365 -16.84 -5.56 36.17
N GLN A 366 -17.61 -5.55 35.09
CA GLN A 366 -19.08 -5.47 35.15
C GLN A 366 -19.75 -6.86 35.28
N GLY A 367 -18.97 -7.96 35.40
CA GLY A 367 -19.50 -9.31 35.54
C GLY A 367 -20.23 -9.82 34.30
N LEU A 368 -19.94 -9.28 33.13
CA LEU A 368 -20.63 -9.62 31.88
C LEU A 368 -19.97 -10.82 31.20
N ASP A 369 -20.79 -11.65 30.57
CA ASP A 369 -20.33 -12.72 29.70
C ASP A 369 -19.86 -12.15 28.36
N GLU A 370 -18.58 -12.36 28.01
CA GLU A 370 -17.97 -11.78 26.80
C GLU A 370 -18.66 -12.27 25.51
N GLU A 371 -19.07 -13.55 25.47
CA GLU A 371 -19.74 -14.12 24.30
C GLU A 371 -21.09 -13.47 24.08
N LYS A 372 -21.88 -13.31 25.15
CA LYS A 372 -23.16 -12.61 25.11
C LYS A 372 -23.01 -11.14 24.74
N VAL A 373 -21.99 -10.47 25.24
CA VAL A 373 -21.67 -9.08 24.87
C VAL A 373 -21.43 -8.98 23.38
N ARG A 374 -20.62 -9.87 22.79
CA ARG A 374 -20.33 -9.89 21.34
C ARG A 374 -21.60 -10.10 20.50
N GLU A 375 -22.46 -11.03 20.92
CA GLU A 375 -23.75 -11.25 20.25
C GLU A 375 -24.62 -9.99 20.25
N VAL A 376 -24.78 -9.36 21.41
CA VAL A 376 -25.58 -8.14 21.53
C VAL A 376 -25.01 -6.99 20.71
N ILE A 377 -23.68 -6.83 20.66
CA ILE A 377 -23.05 -5.80 19.82
C ILE A 377 -23.33 -6.04 18.32
N VAL A 378 -23.21 -7.29 17.85
CA VAL A 378 -23.51 -7.64 16.45
C VAL A 378 -24.97 -7.35 16.13
N GLU A 379 -25.90 -7.71 17.01
CA GLU A 379 -27.32 -7.41 16.83
C GLU A 379 -27.61 -5.91 16.78
N GLU A 380 -26.96 -5.10 17.61
CA GLU A 380 -27.16 -3.63 17.58
C GLU A 380 -26.51 -2.98 16.37
N LEU A 381 -25.35 -3.48 15.91
CA LEU A 381 -24.76 -3.06 14.65
C LEU A 381 -25.72 -3.29 13.47
N LEU A 382 -26.32 -4.48 13.38
CA LEU A 382 -27.26 -4.82 12.30
C LEU A 382 -28.59 -4.03 12.35
N LYS A 383 -28.90 -3.40 13.49
CA LYS A 383 -30.03 -2.45 13.61
C LYS A 383 -29.63 -1.01 13.32
N THR A 384 -28.32 -0.74 13.25
CA THR A 384 -27.82 0.60 12.97
C THR A 384 -28.00 0.90 11.48
N PRO A 385 -28.61 2.05 11.12
CA PRO A 385 -28.83 2.41 9.72
C PRO A 385 -27.56 2.31 8.89
N HIS A 386 -27.67 1.78 7.68
CA HIS A 386 -26.60 1.65 6.70
C HIS A 386 -25.48 0.66 7.04
N VAL A 387 -25.60 -0.11 8.12
CA VAL A 387 -24.77 -1.29 8.35
C VAL A 387 -25.39 -2.47 7.60
N ALA A 388 -24.72 -2.92 6.54
CA ALA A 388 -25.17 -4.04 5.73
C ALA A 388 -24.88 -5.40 6.37
N PHE A 389 -23.70 -5.55 6.96
CA PHE A 389 -23.24 -6.79 7.59
C PHE A 389 -22.42 -6.50 8.84
N ALA A 390 -22.48 -7.40 9.81
CA ALA A 390 -21.62 -7.39 10.99
C ALA A 390 -21.43 -8.83 11.52
N PHE A 391 -20.26 -9.15 12.02
CA PHE A 391 -20.02 -10.42 12.72
C PHE A 391 -18.83 -10.37 13.67
N ASP A 392 -18.87 -11.24 14.68
CA ASP A 392 -17.76 -11.56 15.55
C ASP A 392 -16.76 -12.47 14.82
N PHE A 393 -15.50 -12.11 14.77
CA PHE A 393 -14.44 -12.91 14.13
C PHE A 393 -14.35 -14.34 14.71
N LYS A 394 -14.65 -14.54 16.00
CA LYS A 394 -14.71 -15.86 16.61
C LYS A 394 -15.84 -16.74 16.07
N LYS A 395 -16.90 -16.15 15.51
CA LYS A 395 -18.07 -16.81 14.93
C LYS A 395 -18.16 -16.69 13.41
N ALA A 396 -17.05 -16.32 12.76
CA ALA A 396 -17.02 -16.09 11.30
C ALA A 396 -17.52 -17.29 10.48
N ALA A 397 -17.26 -18.53 10.91
CA ALA A 397 -17.67 -19.73 10.19
C ALA A 397 -19.21 -19.84 10.04
N THR A 398 -19.98 -19.33 10.98
CA THR A 398 -21.45 -19.40 11.01
C THR A 398 -22.12 -18.05 10.73
N ALA A 399 -21.33 -17.01 10.48
CA ALA A 399 -21.86 -15.68 10.20
C ALA A 399 -22.69 -15.65 8.90
N PRO A 400 -23.93 -15.08 8.93
CA PRO A 400 -24.79 -15.00 7.75
C PRO A 400 -24.37 -13.84 6.83
N VAL A 401 -23.14 -13.91 6.31
CA VAL A 401 -22.53 -12.91 5.44
C VAL A 401 -22.11 -13.59 4.13
N PRO A 402 -22.27 -12.93 2.96
CA PRO A 402 -21.79 -13.48 1.70
C PRO A 402 -20.36 -13.99 1.78
N GLU A 403 -20.10 -15.19 1.22
CA GLU A 403 -18.81 -15.88 1.39
C GLU A 403 -17.62 -15.01 0.97
N MET A 404 -17.73 -14.31 -0.16
CA MET A 404 -16.69 -13.41 -0.66
C MET A 404 -16.33 -12.31 0.36
N LEU A 405 -17.30 -11.72 1.06
CA LEU A 405 -17.05 -10.69 2.07
C LEU A 405 -16.44 -11.27 3.33
N LYS A 406 -16.92 -12.45 3.74
CA LYS A 406 -16.36 -13.20 4.87
C LYS A 406 -14.89 -13.55 4.65
N GLU A 407 -14.56 -14.08 3.46
CA GLU A 407 -13.20 -14.41 3.07
C GLU A 407 -12.28 -13.19 3.11
N ARG A 408 -12.72 -12.07 2.52
CA ARG A 408 -11.96 -10.81 2.57
C ARG A 408 -11.73 -10.31 3.99
N ALA A 409 -12.74 -10.39 4.85
CA ALA A 409 -12.61 -9.99 6.24
C ALA A 409 -11.64 -10.89 7.01
N LEU A 410 -11.68 -12.21 6.79
CA LEU A 410 -10.76 -13.15 7.42
C LEU A 410 -9.33 -13.02 6.93
N LYS A 411 -9.11 -12.73 5.65
CA LYS A 411 -7.78 -12.39 5.11
C LYS A 411 -7.21 -11.12 5.76
N GLY A 412 -8.07 -10.20 6.18
CA GLY A 412 -7.71 -8.98 6.90
C GLY A 412 -7.51 -9.17 8.42
N TYR A 413 -7.81 -10.34 8.96
CA TYR A 413 -7.85 -10.58 10.39
C TYR A 413 -6.58 -11.23 10.93
N HIS A 414 -5.92 -10.55 11.85
CA HIS A 414 -4.85 -11.12 12.68
C HIS A 414 -5.32 -11.19 14.14
N HIS A 415 -5.27 -12.36 14.73
CA HIS A 415 -5.88 -12.69 16.03
C HIS A 415 -5.49 -11.76 17.20
N ASP A 416 -4.27 -11.20 17.18
CA ASP A 416 -3.77 -10.33 18.25
C ASP A 416 -3.91 -8.82 17.95
N ARG A 417 -4.33 -8.43 16.71
CA ARG A 417 -4.19 -7.05 16.26
C ARG A 417 -5.45 -6.43 15.66
N SER A 418 -6.40 -7.23 15.17
CA SER A 418 -7.46 -6.73 14.30
C SER A 418 -8.76 -6.31 14.98
N GLY A 419 -8.84 -6.35 16.31
CA GLY A 419 -10.09 -6.12 17.01
C GLY A 419 -10.97 -7.38 17.08
N ASP A 420 -12.22 -7.21 17.47
CA ASP A 420 -13.09 -8.31 17.89
C ASP A 420 -14.27 -8.55 16.95
N ILE A 421 -14.89 -7.47 16.45
CA ILE A 421 -16.09 -7.49 15.62
C ILE A 421 -15.85 -6.60 14.42
N ILE A 422 -16.22 -7.07 13.22
CA ILE A 422 -16.21 -6.26 12.00
C ILE A 422 -17.63 -5.92 11.59
N PHE A 423 -17.81 -4.74 11.01
CA PHE A 423 -19.04 -4.37 10.30
C PHE A 423 -18.69 -3.79 8.94
N MET A 424 -19.65 -3.86 8.02
CA MET A 424 -19.54 -3.40 6.65
C MET A 424 -20.75 -2.55 6.32
N LEU A 425 -20.53 -1.44 5.64
CA LEU A 425 -21.58 -0.52 5.28
C LEU A 425 -22.25 -0.89 3.94
N GLU A 426 -23.43 -0.33 3.71
CA GLU A 426 -24.08 -0.36 2.41
C GLU A 426 -23.21 0.36 1.35
N PRO A 427 -23.29 -0.03 0.06
CA PRO A 427 -22.55 0.63 -1.00
C PRO A 427 -22.79 2.15 -1.04
N GLY A 428 -21.70 2.92 -1.17
CA GLY A 428 -21.76 4.39 -1.17
C GLY A 428 -21.73 5.03 0.21
N TRP A 429 -21.88 4.25 1.29
CA TRP A 429 -21.68 4.72 2.66
C TRP A 429 -20.25 4.50 3.11
N TYR A 430 -19.68 5.45 3.82
CA TYR A 430 -18.32 5.35 4.32
C TYR A 430 -18.12 6.14 5.61
N GLY A 431 -17.09 5.78 6.37
CA GLY A 431 -16.76 6.41 7.64
C GLY A 431 -16.51 7.90 7.51
N PHE A 432 -17.18 8.68 8.35
CA PHE A 432 -17.05 10.12 8.42
C PHE A 432 -16.90 10.51 9.89
N GLY A 433 -16.02 11.45 10.19
CA GLY A 433 -15.75 11.83 11.56
C GLY A 433 -15.44 13.31 11.71
N LYS A 434 -15.20 13.73 12.95
CA LYS A 434 -14.80 15.10 13.26
C LYS A 434 -13.49 15.44 12.53
N GLY A 435 -13.54 16.41 11.63
CA GLY A 435 -12.41 16.84 10.82
C GLY A 435 -12.39 16.28 9.39
N SER A 436 -13.33 15.40 9.02
CA SER A 436 -13.53 15.01 7.62
C SER A 436 -14.03 16.19 6.80
N SER A 437 -13.48 16.34 5.59
CA SER A 437 -13.92 17.35 4.64
C SER A 437 -15.30 16.99 4.06
N PRO A 438 -16.29 17.89 4.05
CA PRO A 438 -17.63 17.59 3.51
C PRO A 438 -17.65 17.35 1.99
N ILE A 439 -16.61 17.76 1.28
CA ILE A 439 -16.44 17.51 -0.16
C ILE A 439 -15.40 16.44 -0.44
N GLY A 440 -14.75 15.92 0.61
CA GLY A 440 -13.73 14.90 0.55
C GLY A 440 -14.28 13.49 0.40
N THR A 441 -13.39 12.53 0.39
CA THR A 441 -13.71 11.10 0.35
C THR A 441 -12.88 10.32 1.35
N THR A 442 -13.19 9.03 1.48
CA THR A 442 -12.36 8.06 2.18
C THR A 442 -12.53 6.66 1.58
N HIS A 443 -11.93 5.69 2.20
CA HIS A 443 -11.79 4.30 1.78
C HIS A 443 -11.84 3.37 3.00
N GLY A 444 -11.58 2.09 2.82
CA GLY A 444 -11.56 1.09 3.89
C GLY A 444 -12.65 0.04 3.74
N GLU A 445 -13.57 0.24 2.84
CA GLU A 445 -14.71 -0.63 2.59
C GLU A 445 -14.42 -1.71 1.53
N TRP A 446 -15.37 -2.62 1.37
CA TRP A 446 -15.28 -3.79 0.49
C TRP A 446 -15.61 -3.53 -0.98
N ASN A 447 -16.12 -2.36 -1.28
CA ASN A 447 -16.71 -2.02 -2.56
C ASN A 447 -15.64 -1.96 -3.68
N PRO A 448 -16.03 -2.19 -4.95
CA PRO A 448 -15.10 -2.12 -6.09
C PRO A 448 -14.36 -0.78 -6.20
N TYR A 449 -14.99 0.33 -5.80
CA TYR A 449 -14.33 1.64 -5.86
C TYR A 449 -13.15 1.78 -4.88
N ASP A 450 -13.10 0.97 -3.80
CA ASP A 450 -11.97 0.88 -2.89
C ASP A 450 -11.00 -0.24 -3.28
N ALA A 451 -11.52 -1.33 -3.84
CA ALA A 451 -10.77 -2.56 -4.06
C ALA A 451 -10.19 -2.70 -5.47
N HIS A 452 -10.77 -2.05 -6.51
CA HIS A 452 -10.29 -2.14 -7.88
C HIS A 452 -9.21 -1.08 -8.14
N ILE A 453 -7.98 -1.53 -8.27
CA ILE A 453 -6.77 -0.70 -8.36
C ILE A 453 -6.05 -0.90 -9.70
N PRO A 454 -5.27 0.08 -10.19
CA PRO A 454 -4.40 -0.11 -11.34
C PRO A 454 -3.28 -1.10 -11.02
N LEU A 455 -2.87 -1.88 -12.03
CA LEU A 455 -1.64 -2.66 -11.99
C LEU A 455 -1.01 -2.69 -13.38
N LEU A 456 0.14 -2.05 -13.52
CA LEU A 456 0.91 -1.96 -14.75
C LEU A 456 2.31 -2.52 -14.52
N PHE A 457 2.82 -3.32 -15.46
CA PHE A 457 4.23 -3.73 -15.51
C PHE A 457 4.89 -3.14 -16.75
N TYR A 458 6.15 -2.73 -16.65
CA TYR A 458 6.88 -2.12 -17.75
C TYR A 458 8.38 -2.40 -17.67
N GLY A 459 9.04 -2.44 -18.83
CA GLY A 459 10.49 -2.48 -18.96
C GLY A 459 11.04 -3.89 -19.18
N TRP A 460 12.05 -4.28 -18.41
CA TRP A 460 12.83 -5.49 -18.62
C TRP A 460 11.96 -6.74 -18.79
N GLN A 461 12.07 -7.37 -19.99
CA GLN A 461 11.33 -8.58 -20.37
C GLN A 461 9.81 -8.52 -20.12
N VAL A 462 9.21 -7.32 -20.17
CA VAL A 462 7.76 -7.15 -20.18
C VAL A 462 7.30 -6.95 -21.61
N LYS A 463 6.46 -7.87 -22.11
CA LYS A 463 5.83 -7.71 -23.43
C LYS A 463 4.60 -6.83 -23.28
N HIS A 464 4.38 -5.93 -24.25
CA HIS A 464 3.15 -5.15 -24.31
C HIS A 464 1.93 -6.05 -24.41
N GLY A 465 0.89 -5.74 -23.63
CA GLY A 465 -0.37 -6.45 -23.62
C GLY A 465 -1.28 -6.07 -22.47
N ALA A 466 -2.39 -6.77 -22.35
CA ALA A 466 -3.32 -6.60 -21.23
C ALA A 466 -4.02 -7.91 -20.91
N THR A 467 -4.48 -8.06 -19.67
CA THR A 467 -5.39 -9.12 -19.24
C THR A 467 -6.54 -8.55 -18.42
N SER A 468 -7.75 -9.07 -18.66
CA SER A 468 -8.93 -8.82 -17.81
C SER A 468 -9.21 -9.98 -16.84
N ARG A 469 -8.30 -10.97 -16.76
CA ARG A 469 -8.35 -12.00 -15.73
C ARG A 469 -8.23 -11.32 -14.35
N GLU A 470 -9.03 -11.78 -13.40
CA GLU A 470 -8.91 -11.32 -12.03
C GLU A 470 -7.52 -11.68 -11.48
N VAL A 471 -6.81 -10.67 -11.01
CA VAL A 471 -5.56 -10.78 -10.27
C VAL A 471 -5.65 -9.94 -9.00
N HIS A 472 -4.76 -10.18 -8.05
CA HIS A 472 -4.83 -9.53 -6.75
C HIS A 472 -3.55 -8.73 -6.47
N ILE A 473 -3.67 -7.74 -5.60
CA ILE A 473 -2.51 -6.97 -5.10
C ILE A 473 -1.42 -7.89 -4.52
N THR A 474 -1.81 -9.03 -3.94
CA THR A 474 -0.91 -10.06 -3.42
C THR A 474 -0.11 -10.81 -4.49
N ASP A 475 -0.53 -10.73 -5.76
CA ASP A 475 0.12 -11.42 -6.87
C ASP A 475 1.34 -10.67 -7.43
N ILE A 476 1.52 -9.41 -7.00
CA ILE A 476 2.64 -8.55 -7.43
C ILE A 476 3.97 -9.16 -6.97
N ALA A 477 4.10 -9.45 -5.68
CA ALA A 477 5.37 -9.94 -5.11
C ALA A 477 5.83 -11.27 -5.72
N PRO A 478 5.00 -12.33 -5.83
CA PRO A 478 5.42 -13.57 -6.47
C PRO A 478 5.72 -13.39 -7.97
N THR A 479 5.03 -12.50 -8.67
CA THR A 479 5.32 -12.16 -10.08
C THR A 479 6.72 -11.57 -10.23
N VAL A 480 7.05 -10.54 -9.43
CA VAL A 480 8.36 -9.91 -9.45
C VAL A 480 9.46 -10.91 -9.04
N CYS A 481 9.25 -11.67 -7.95
CA CYS A 481 10.23 -12.67 -7.50
C CYS A 481 10.49 -13.74 -8.56
N GLN A 482 9.45 -14.22 -9.25
CA GLN A 482 9.61 -15.21 -10.31
C GLN A 482 10.38 -14.63 -11.52
N LYS A 483 10.09 -13.38 -11.93
CA LYS A 483 10.87 -12.71 -12.98
C LYS A 483 12.34 -12.54 -12.60
N LEU A 484 12.63 -12.33 -11.32
CA LEU A 484 14.00 -12.19 -10.79
C LEU A 484 14.68 -13.55 -10.52
N HIS A 485 13.97 -14.66 -10.66
CA HIS A 485 14.45 -15.99 -10.27
C HIS A 485 14.95 -16.05 -8.82
N ILE A 486 14.21 -15.42 -7.89
CA ILE A 486 14.48 -15.42 -6.47
C ILE A 486 13.34 -16.07 -5.69
N GLN A 487 13.62 -16.46 -4.45
CA GLN A 487 12.60 -16.99 -3.53
C GLN A 487 11.50 -15.95 -3.30
N GLN A 488 10.25 -16.39 -3.26
CA GLN A 488 9.12 -15.55 -2.85
C GLN A 488 9.22 -15.19 -1.35
N PRO A 489 8.58 -14.09 -0.92
CA PRO A 489 8.49 -13.75 0.50
C PRO A 489 7.94 -14.90 1.34
N ASN A 490 8.44 -15.04 2.58
CA ASN A 490 8.21 -16.21 3.44
C ASN A 490 6.73 -16.48 3.80
N ALA A 491 5.87 -15.49 3.68
CA ALA A 491 4.43 -15.62 3.95
C ALA A 491 3.57 -15.39 2.69
N CYS A 492 4.17 -15.44 1.50
CA CYS A 492 3.49 -15.20 0.24
C CYS A 492 2.37 -16.23 0.02
N VAL A 493 1.18 -15.73 -0.32
CA VAL A 493 -0.01 -16.52 -0.67
C VAL A 493 -0.57 -16.13 -2.05
N GLY A 494 0.00 -15.09 -2.67
CA GLY A 494 -0.35 -14.66 -4.02
C GLY A 494 0.15 -15.63 -5.08
N GLU A 495 -0.42 -15.54 -6.27
CA GLU A 495 -0.07 -16.35 -7.44
C GLU A 495 0.66 -15.49 -8.48
N PRO A 496 1.74 -16.00 -9.10
CA PRO A 496 2.42 -15.26 -10.14
C PRO A 496 1.52 -15.00 -11.35
N ILE A 497 1.56 -13.78 -11.88
CA ILE A 497 0.83 -13.40 -13.10
C ILE A 497 1.63 -13.90 -14.30
N THR A 498 1.25 -15.08 -14.80
CA THR A 498 1.99 -15.81 -15.83
C THR A 498 2.14 -15.04 -17.12
N GLU A 499 1.17 -14.22 -17.47
CA GLU A 499 1.17 -13.37 -18.67
C GLU A 499 2.29 -12.29 -18.63
N VAL A 500 2.66 -11.84 -17.44
CA VAL A 500 3.74 -10.86 -17.23
C VAL A 500 5.11 -11.53 -17.20
N ILE A 501 5.17 -12.75 -16.67
CA ILE A 501 6.45 -13.47 -16.52
C ILE A 501 7.03 -13.85 -17.89
N GLY A 502 6.18 -14.11 -18.83
CA GLY A 502 6.54 -14.62 -20.15
C GLY A 502 6.58 -16.16 -20.16
N GLN A 503 6.12 -16.76 -21.25
CA GLN A 503 6.28 -18.19 -21.55
C GLN A 503 7.64 -18.45 -22.17
#